data_692c1f08015f56e354ef6c988d63a326
#
_entry.id   692c1f08015f56e354ef6c988d63a326
#
_cell.length_a   1.000
_cell.length_b   1.000
_cell.length_c   1.000
_cell.angle_alpha   90.00
_cell.angle_beta   90.00
_cell.angle_gamma   90.00
#
_symmetry.space_group_name_H-M   'P 1'
#
loop_
_entity.id
_entity.type
_entity.pdbx_description
1 polymer ?
#
loop_
_entity_poly.entity_id
_entity_poly.type
_entity_poly.pdbx_seq_one_letter_code
_entity_poly.pdbx_strand_id
1 'polypeptide(L)'
;MSIITPMIVTTARQRVLSYLIKTRAASAREISRALRMSPATVRHHLRVLASDGRLEMISLRGREGRGRPEKMYSIPRTALGDNLSVLSEALLAEAGSSVRMEMLAKRLAGGSNLKTQPITKRLIGMVEKLNQMKYLARWEAGAGGPRIIFGHCPYAAIIAKRPELCQMDAALLKELFGEELKQIAKIENFQGMCVFVTK
;
A
#
# COMPACT_ATOMS: atom_id res chain seq x y z
N MET A 1 -6.23 -7.49 43.05
CA MET A 1 -6.67 -7.80 41.69
C MET A 1 -5.45 -7.78 40.77
N SER A 2 -4.91 -8.96 40.47
CA SER A 2 -3.73 -9.08 39.59
C SER A 2 -4.17 -8.95 38.14
N ILE A 3 -3.67 -7.92 37.46
CA ILE A 3 -3.89 -7.70 36.03
C ILE A 3 -3.01 -8.70 35.29
N ILE A 4 -3.61 -9.77 34.78
CA ILE A 4 -2.94 -10.74 33.88
C ILE A 4 -2.80 -10.04 32.53
N THR A 5 -1.63 -9.47 32.27
CA THR A 5 -1.28 -8.98 30.92
C THR A 5 -1.19 -10.20 30.00
N PRO A 6 -1.96 -10.29 28.91
CA PRO A 6 -1.87 -11.43 28.01
C PRO A 6 -0.46 -11.46 27.39
N MET A 7 0.30 -12.53 27.66
CA MET A 7 1.55 -12.81 26.96
C MET A 7 1.23 -13.02 25.48
N ILE A 8 1.53 -12.01 24.65
CA ILE A 8 1.47 -12.14 23.19
C ILE A 8 2.54 -13.17 22.81
N VAL A 9 2.11 -14.38 22.47
CA VAL A 9 2.99 -15.44 21.96
C VAL A 9 3.51 -15.01 20.60
N THR A 10 4.71 -14.44 20.59
CA THR A 10 5.37 -13.99 19.36
C THR A 10 5.89 -15.19 18.60
N THR A 11 5.38 -15.44 17.40
CA THR A 11 5.85 -16.53 16.55
C THR A 11 7.33 -16.38 16.20
N ALA A 12 8.02 -17.50 15.90
CA ALA A 12 9.42 -17.47 15.46
C ALA A 12 9.64 -16.54 14.27
N ARG A 13 8.68 -16.47 13.33
CA ARG A 13 8.71 -15.57 12.17
C ARG A 13 8.64 -14.09 12.58
N GLN A 14 7.78 -13.76 13.54
CA GLN A 14 7.67 -12.39 14.08
C GLN A 14 8.95 -11.97 14.80
N ARG A 15 9.60 -12.90 15.53
CA ARG A 15 10.89 -12.64 16.20
C ARG A 15 12.00 -12.31 15.19
N VAL A 16 12.08 -13.05 14.08
CA VAL A 16 13.03 -12.77 12.98
C VAL A 16 12.77 -11.38 12.38
N LEU A 17 11.51 -11.05 12.10
CA LEU A 17 11.12 -9.75 11.54
C LEU A 17 11.46 -8.61 12.52
N SER A 18 11.10 -8.73 13.79
CA SER A 18 11.39 -7.74 14.84
C SER A 18 12.90 -7.50 15.02
N TYR A 19 13.69 -8.57 14.91
CA TYR A 19 15.15 -8.45 14.96
C TYR A 19 15.68 -7.61 13.78
N LEU A 20 15.21 -7.86 12.55
CA LEU A 20 15.61 -7.12 11.37
C LEU A 20 15.13 -5.65 11.38
N ILE A 21 13.97 -5.36 11.99
CA ILE A 21 13.53 -3.97 12.22
C ILE A 21 14.56 -3.20 13.05
N LYS A 22 15.11 -3.83 14.10
CA LYS A 22 16.07 -3.20 15.02
C LYS A 22 17.47 -3.07 14.42
N THR A 23 17.95 -4.13 13.74
CA THR A 23 19.32 -4.19 13.24
C THR A 23 19.51 -3.64 11.83
N ARG A 24 18.40 -3.35 11.14
CA ARG A 24 18.33 -2.88 9.74
C ARG A 24 18.71 -3.94 8.71
N ALA A 25 19.81 -4.67 8.94
CA ALA A 25 20.27 -5.75 8.09
C ALA A 25 20.96 -6.84 8.93
N ALA A 26 20.77 -8.10 8.54
CA ALA A 26 21.47 -9.22 9.17
C ALA A 26 21.53 -10.44 8.26
N SER A 27 22.53 -11.32 8.52
CA SER A 27 22.61 -12.65 7.93
C SER A 27 21.82 -13.68 8.76
N ALA A 28 21.53 -14.82 8.14
CA ALA A 28 20.88 -15.95 8.86
C ALA A 28 21.67 -16.41 10.08
N ARG A 29 23.00 -16.30 10.05
CA ARG A 29 23.89 -16.67 11.14
C ARG A 29 23.81 -15.69 12.31
N GLU A 30 23.82 -14.41 12.04
CA GLU A 30 23.64 -13.36 13.05
C GLU A 30 22.31 -13.49 13.77
N ILE A 31 21.20 -13.67 13.01
CA ILE A 31 19.87 -13.87 13.55
C ILE A 31 19.79 -15.16 14.41
N SER A 32 20.37 -16.26 13.91
CA SER A 32 20.40 -17.55 14.61
C SER A 32 21.05 -17.42 15.99
N ARG A 33 22.19 -16.74 16.07
CA ARG A 33 22.90 -16.48 17.32
C ARG A 33 22.08 -15.59 18.26
N ALA A 34 21.58 -14.47 17.75
CA ALA A 34 20.86 -13.49 18.54
C ALA A 34 19.54 -14.04 19.12
N LEU A 35 18.80 -14.82 18.33
CA LEU A 35 17.50 -15.34 18.73
C LEU A 35 17.57 -16.75 19.34
N ARG A 36 18.76 -17.36 19.42
CA ARG A 36 18.99 -18.75 19.87
C ARG A 36 18.10 -19.74 19.10
N MET A 37 18.05 -19.58 17.79
CA MET A 37 17.30 -20.44 16.87
C MET A 37 18.26 -21.22 15.98
N SER A 38 17.83 -22.42 15.51
CA SER A 38 18.67 -23.17 14.57
C SER A 38 18.87 -22.39 13.25
N PRO A 39 20.07 -22.46 12.63
CA PRO A 39 20.31 -21.81 11.34
C PRO A 39 19.35 -22.27 10.24
N ALA A 40 18.90 -23.53 10.30
CA ALA A 40 17.93 -24.09 9.34
C ALA A 40 16.56 -23.42 9.48
N THR A 41 16.06 -23.29 10.72
CA THR A 41 14.80 -22.61 11.05
C THR A 41 14.84 -21.14 10.60
N VAL A 42 15.92 -20.42 10.89
CA VAL A 42 16.07 -19.02 10.47
C VAL A 42 16.07 -18.91 8.95
N ARG A 43 16.83 -19.74 8.22
CA ARG A 43 16.83 -19.73 6.74
C ARG A 43 15.45 -20.02 6.16
N HIS A 44 14.69 -20.94 6.77
CA HIS A 44 13.31 -21.19 6.36
C HIS A 44 12.45 -19.94 6.50
N HIS A 45 12.47 -19.27 7.67
CA HIS A 45 11.69 -18.04 7.88
C HIS A 45 12.12 -16.90 6.99
N LEU A 46 13.42 -16.71 6.76
CA LEU A 46 13.94 -15.69 5.84
C LEU A 46 13.48 -15.94 4.41
N ARG A 47 13.46 -17.21 3.96
CA ARG A 47 12.95 -17.57 2.62
C ARG A 47 11.47 -17.23 2.47
N VAL A 48 10.65 -17.62 3.45
CA VAL A 48 9.20 -17.34 3.43
C VAL A 48 8.97 -15.82 3.46
N LEU A 49 9.62 -15.09 4.36
CA LEU A 49 9.46 -13.62 4.45
C LEU A 49 9.94 -12.90 3.19
N ALA A 50 10.97 -13.43 2.51
CA ALA A 50 11.43 -12.87 1.24
C ALA A 50 10.47 -13.18 0.08
N SER A 51 9.89 -14.40 0.03
CA SER A 51 8.87 -14.73 -0.97
C SER A 51 7.58 -13.92 -0.79
N ASP A 52 7.24 -13.56 0.45
CA ASP A 52 6.10 -12.70 0.79
C ASP A 52 6.39 -11.19 0.54
N GLY A 53 7.59 -10.83 0.04
CA GLY A 53 8.00 -9.44 -0.17
C GLY A 53 8.25 -8.63 1.10
N ARG A 54 8.25 -9.26 2.28
CA ARG A 54 8.50 -8.60 3.58
C ARG A 54 9.98 -8.39 3.87
N LEU A 55 10.85 -9.13 3.18
CA LEU A 55 12.31 -8.98 3.24
C LEU A 55 12.87 -8.92 1.82
N GLU A 56 14.00 -8.27 1.71
CA GLU A 56 14.82 -8.27 0.50
C GLU A 56 16.25 -8.73 0.81
N MET A 57 16.88 -9.35 -0.15
CA MET A 57 18.31 -9.66 -0.10
C MET A 57 19.08 -8.47 -0.67
N ILE A 58 19.87 -7.79 0.17
CA ILE A 58 20.54 -6.55 -0.19
C ILE A 58 21.97 -6.73 -0.68
N SER A 59 22.65 -7.77 -0.21
CA SER A 59 24.04 -8.02 -0.57
C SER A 59 24.48 -9.42 -0.24
N LEU A 60 25.65 -9.79 -0.76
CA LEU A 60 26.42 -10.93 -0.31
C LEU A 60 27.65 -10.39 0.44
N ARG A 61 27.76 -10.70 1.74
CA ARG A 61 28.95 -10.36 2.51
C ARG A 61 30.04 -11.40 2.23
N GLY A 62 31.16 -10.96 1.67
CA GLY A 62 32.35 -11.78 1.57
C GLY A 62 32.83 -12.24 2.95
N ARG A 63 33.37 -13.43 3.03
CA ARG A 63 34.08 -13.93 4.22
C ARG A 63 35.57 -13.79 4.02
N GLU A 64 36.27 -13.35 5.03
CA GLU A 64 37.71 -13.57 5.13
C GLU A 64 37.92 -15.07 5.31
N GLY A 65 38.41 -15.76 4.29
CA GLY A 65 38.66 -17.20 4.27
C GLY A 65 37.79 -18.02 3.32
N ARG A 66 37.99 -19.36 3.31
CA ARG A 66 37.24 -20.31 2.48
C ARG A 66 35.79 -20.44 2.95
N GLY A 67 34.83 -20.19 2.08
CA GLY A 67 33.41 -20.42 2.35
C GLY A 67 32.49 -19.62 1.43
N ARG A 68 31.23 -20.08 1.30
CA ARG A 68 30.21 -19.40 0.49
C ARG A 68 29.88 -18.05 1.15
N PRO A 69 29.78 -16.93 0.36
CA PRO A 69 29.35 -15.64 0.88
C PRO A 69 28.01 -15.70 1.61
N GLU A 70 27.87 -14.94 2.68
CA GLU A 70 26.63 -14.88 3.47
C GLU A 70 25.62 -13.93 2.80
N LYS A 71 24.38 -14.39 2.68
CA LYS A 71 23.27 -13.54 2.24
C LYS A 71 22.87 -12.60 3.36
N MET A 72 22.81 -11.30 3.07
CA MET A 72 22.31 -10.26 3.97
C MET A 72 20.86 -9.93 3.60
N TYR A 73 20.03 -9.84 4.61
CA TYR A 73 18.60 -9.54 4.46
C TYR A 73 18.27 -8.26 5.19
N SER A 74 17.36 -7.47 4.61
CA SER A 74 16.78 -6.28 5.24
C SER A 74 15.28 -6.24 5.01
N ILE A 75 14.61 -5.36 5.74
CA ILE A 75 13.23 -4.99 5.45
C ILE A 75 13.28 -3.97 4.32
N PRO A 76 12.49 -4.14 3.24
CA PRO A 76 12.37 -3.14 2.19
C PRO A 76 12.01 -1.77 2.79
N ARG A 77 12.60 -0.69 2.30
CA ARG A 77 12.34 0.66 2.81
C ARG A 77 10.85 0.99 2.78
N THR A 78 10.14 0.54 1.76
CA THR A 78 8.67 0.69 1.62
C THR A 78 7.88 -0.01 2.72
N ALA A 79 8.42 -1.07 3.33
CA ALA A 79 7.77 -1.83 4.40
C ALA A 79 8.11 -1.32 5.81
N LEU A 80 9.12 -0.44 5.95
CA LEU A 80 9.47 0.19 7.23
C LEU A 80 8.46 1.26 7.66
N GLY A 81 7.55 1.61 6.76
CA GLY A 81 6.68 2.76 6.90
C GLY A 81 7.42 4.07 6.61
N ASP A 82 6.66 5.11 6.42
CA ASP A 82 7.16 6.46 6.21
C ASP A 82 6.29 7.45 6.98
N ASN A 83 6.67 8.71 6.96
CA ASN A 83 5.91 9.80 7.58
C ASN A 83 5.06 10.56 6.53
N LEU A 84 4.82 9.95 5.35
CA LEU A 84 4.12 10.63 4.26
C LEU A 84 2.71 11.03 4.63
N SER A 85 2.00 10.18 5.38
CA SER A 85 0.63 10.50 5.83
C SER A 85 0.60 11.75 6.70
N VAL A 86 1.50 11.85 7.68
CA VAL A 86 1.60 13.01 8.59
C VAL A 86 2.03 14.25 7.82
N LEU A 87 3.01 14.12 6.93
CA LEU A 87 3.47 15.22 6.08
C LEU A 87 2.36 15.68 5.13
N SER A 88 1.64 14.75 4.49
CA SER A 88 0.54 15.07 3.57
C SER A 88 -0.59 15.79 4.31
N GLU A 89 -0.93 15.33 5.52
CA GLU A 89 -1.92 16.01 6.36
C GLU A 89 -1.49 17.43 6.71
N ALA A 90 -0.24 17.62 7.12
CA ALA A 90 0.31 18.94 7.46
C ALA A 90 0.33 19.86 6.23
N LEU A 91 0.75 19.37 5.05
CA LEU A 91 0.75 20.14 3.81
C LEU A 91 -0.67 20.56 3.39
N LEU A 92 -1.66 19.67 3.52
CA LEU A 92 -3.06 19.98 3.23
C LEU A 92 -3.64 20.96 4.25
N ALA A 93 -3.22 20.89 5.53
CA ALA A 93 -3.62 21.84 6.55
C ALA A 93 -3.09 23.24 6.25
N GLU A 94 -1.81 23.34 5.91
CA GLU A 94 -1.12 24.59 5.62
C GLU A 94 -1.63 25.26 4.34
N ALA A 95 -1.86 24.47 3.30
CA ALA A 95 -2.40 24.93 2.03
C ALA A 95 -3.89 25.37 2.14
N GLY A 96 -4.64 24.86 3.12
CA GLY A 96 -6.03 25.24 3.39
C GLY A 96 -6.94 25.18 2.18
N SER A 97 -7.78 26.19 2.00
CA SER A 97 -8.73 26.29 0.87
C SER A 97 -8.07 26.56 -0.49
N SER A 98 -6.77 26.83 -0.54
CA SER A 98 -6.04 27.02 -1.80
C SER A 98 -5.90 25.72 -2.61
N VAL A 99 -6.05 24.57 -1.97
CA VAL A 99 -5.99 23.26 -2.63
C VAL A 99 -7.30 22.96 -3.34
N ARG A 100 -7.25 22.97 -4.67
CA ARG A 100 -8.40 22.58 -5.50
C ARG A 100 -8.32 21.09 -5.83
N MET A 101 -9.31 20.33 -5.39
CA MET A 101 -9.36 18.87 -5.56
C MET A 101 -9.36 18.45 -7.03
N GLU A 102 -9.99 19.24 -7.91
CA GLU A 102 -9.98 19.03 -9.36
C GLU A 102 -8.57 19.16 -9.95
N MET A 103 -7.78 20.10 -9.45
CA MET A 103 -6.39 20.28 -9.93
C MET A 103 -5.48 19.16 -9.48
N LEU A 104 -5.67 18.64 -8.27
CA LEU A 104 -4.99 17.45 -7.80
C LEU A 104 -5.37 16.24 -8.64
N ALA A 105 -6.66 16.02 -8.86
CA ALA A 105 -7.17 14.94 -9.70
C ALA A 105 -6.57 14.98 -11.11
N LYS A 106 -6.53 16.15 -11.73
CA LYS A 106 -5.92 16.34 -13.06
C LYS A 106 -4.41 16.01 -13.07
N ARG A 107 -3.68 16.41 -12.03
CA ARG A 107 -2.24 16.06 -11.89
C ARG A 107 -2.04 14.55 -11.71
N LEU A 108 -2.87 13.89 -10.90
CA LEU A 108 -2.83 12.45 -10.68
C LEU A 108 -3.22 11.65 -11.93
N ALA A 109 -4.19 12.15 -12.71
CA ALA A 109 -4.56 11.56 -13.99
C ALA A 109 -3.41 11.58 -15.01
N GLY A 110 -2.50 12.57 -14.92
CA GLY A 110 -1.27 12.60 -15.69
C GLY A 110 -1.47 12.76 -17.20
N GLY A 111 -2.52 13.50 -17.64
CA GLY A 111 -2.76 13.78 -19.06
C GLY A 111 -3.12 12.54 -19.89
N SER A 112 -3.74 11.53 -19.27
CA SER A 112 -4.15 10.30 -19.94
C SER A 112 -5.12 10.58 -21.10
N ASN A 113 -4.80 10.07 -22.29
CA ASN A 113 -5.62 10.25 -23.49
C ASN A 113 -6.76 9.21 -23.61
N LEU A 114 -7.32 8.82 -22.44
CA LEU A 114 -8.34 7.76 -22.38
C LEU A 114 -9.70 8.22 -22.90
N LYS A 115 -10.01 9.52 -22.79
CA LYS A 115 -11.33 10.10 -23.13
C LYS A 115 -11.74 9.88 -24.60
N THR A 116 -10.79 9.75 -25.49
CA THR A 116 -11.02 9.52 -26.93
C THR A 116 -11.13 8.06 -27.33
N GLN A 117 -10.88 7.13 -26.39
CA GLN A 117 -10.91 5.71 -26.64
C GLN A 117 -12.33 5.11 -26.52
N PRO A 118 -12.62 3.97 -27.16
CA PRO A 118 -13.85 3.22 -26.93
C PRO A 118 -14.08 2.91 -25.46
N ILE A 119 -15.33 2.86 -25.01
CA ILE A 119 -15.70 2.74 -23.60
C ILE A 119 -14.99 1.59 -22.85
N THR A 120 -14.87 0.43 -23.48
CA THR A 120 -14.18 -0.73 -22.88
C THR A 120 -12.70 -0.45 -22.63
N LYS A 121 -12.02 0.21 -23.58
CA LYS A 121 -10.61 0.59 -23.44
C LYS A 121 -10.45 1.70 -22.38
N ARG A 122 -11.40 2.64 -22.28
CA ARG A 122 -11.42 3.64 -21.20
C ARG A 122 -11.51 2.99 -19.84
N LEU A 123 -12.43 2.03 -19.67
CA LEU A 123 -12.63 1.30 -18.41
C LEU A 123 -11.38 0.50 -18.00
N ILE A 124 -10.77 -0.22 -18.94
CA ILE A 124 -9.54 -0.98 -18.68
C ILE A 124 -8.40 -0.04 -18.28
N GLY A 125 -8.11 0.99 -19.09
CA GLY A 125 -7.02 1.92 -18.83
C GLY A 125 -7.22 2.72 -17.53
N MET A 126 -8.47 3.11 -17.22
CA MET A 126 -8.81 3.74 -15.96
C MET A 126 -8.51 2.82 -14.76
N VAL A 127 -8.95 1.56 -14.82
CA VAL A 127 -8.68 0.57 -13.75
C VAL A 127 -7.18 0.32 -13.59
N GLU A 128 -6.44 0.19 -14.69
CA GLU A 128 -4.98 0.05 -14.63
C GLU A 128 -4.33 1.26 -13.95
N LYS A 129 -4.71 2.48 -14.32
CA LYS A 129 -4.19 3.71 -13.73
C LYS A 129 -4.51 3.80 -12.24
N LEU A 130 -5.76 3.50 -11.84
CA LEU A 130 -6.17 3.47 -10.44
C LEU A 130 -5.41 2.42 -9.63
N ASN A 131 -5.13 1.24 -10.22
CA ASN A 131 -4.37 0.17 -9.55
C ASN A 131 -2.88 0.51 -9.39
N GLN A 132 -2.30 1.27 -10.30
CA GLN A 132 -0.97 1.87 -10.09
C GLN A 132 -0.96 2.79 -8.86
N MET A 133 -2.07 3.48 -8.58
CA MET A 133 -2.29 4.33 -7.41
C MET A 133 -2.83 3.58 -6.18
N LYS A 134 -2.85 2.23 -6.20
CA LYS A 134 -3.21 1.36 -5.06
C LYS A 134 -4.68 1.37 -4.63
N TYR A 135 -5.62 1.71 -5.53
CA TYR A 135 -7.06 1.67 -5.21
C TYR A 135 -7.65 0.26 -5.16
N LEU A 136 -6.96 -0.77 -5.65
CA LEU A 136 -7.52 -2.11 -5.88
C LEU A 136 -8.85 -2.01 -6.65
N ALA A 137 -8.81 -1.21 -7.72
CA ALA A 137 -9.98 -0.88 -8.52
C ALA A 137 -10.36 -2.03 -9.45
N ARG A 138 -11.67 -2.16 -9.69
CA ARG A 138 -12.25 -2.98 -10.74
C ARG A 138 -13.52 -2.32 -11.26
N TRP A 139 -14.01 -2.79 -12.39
CA TRP A 139 -15.30 -2.37 -12.91
C TRP A 139 -16.21 -3.58 -13.15
N GLU A 140 -17.50 -3.35 -13.08
CA GLU A 140 -18.55 -4.36 -13.31
C GLU A 140 -19.60 -3.76 -14.22
N ALA A 141 -20.18 -4.58 -15.11
CA ALA A 141 -21.34 -4.18 -15.89
C ALA A 141 -22.58 -4.11 -14.99
N GLY A 142 -23.37 -3.04 -15.15
CA GLY A 142 -24.64 -2.87 -14.42
C GLY A 142 -25.77 -2.45 -15.37
N ALA A 143 -27.02 -2.59 -14.96
CA ALA A 143 -28.19 -2.25 -15.76
C ALA A 143 -28.24 -0.77 -16.16
N GLY A 144 -27.70 0.13 -15.32
CA GLY A 144 -27.59 1.57 -15.56
C GLY A 144 -26.24 2.04 -16.08
N GLY A 145 -25.38 1.13 -16.56
CA GLY A 145 -24.02 1.44 -17.00
C GLY A 145 -22.93 0.82 -16.12
N PRO A 146 -21.66 1.10 -16.41
CA PRO A 146 -20.56 0.52 -15.66
C PRO A 146 -20.49 1.02 -14.21
N ARG A 147 -20.18 0.12 -13.29
CA ARG A 147 -19.92 0.40 -11.88
C ARG A 147 -18.42 0.31 -11.64
N ILE A 148 -17.85 1.34 -11.05
CA ILE A 148 -16.44 1.37 -10.68
C ILE A 148 -16.35 1.13 -9.18
N ILE A 149 -15.53 0.18 -8.78
CA ILE A 149 -15.43 -0.29 -7.40
C ILE A 149 -13.98 -0.12 -6.93
N PHE A 150 -13.78 0.58 -5.81
CA PHE A 150 -12.50 0.67 -5.11
C PHE A 150 -12.52 -0.30 -3.93
N GLY A 151 -11.63 -1.27 -3.95
CA GLY A 151 -11.44 -2.23 -2.85
C GLY A 151 -10.51 -1.71 -1.74
N HIS A 152 -9.82 -0.59 -1.99
CA HIS A 152 -8.91 0.04 -1.03
C HIS A 152 -8.92 1.56 -1.22
N CYS A 153 -8.80 2.29 -0.10
CA CYS A 153 -8.57 3.73 -0.11
C CYS A 153 -7.08 4.01 0.12
N PRO A 154 -6.32 4.51 -0.87
CA PRO A 154 -4.90 4.81 -0.68
C PRO A 154 -4.64 5.93 0.33
N TYR A 155 -5.67 6.69 0.69
CA TYR A 155 -5.62 7.79 1.66
C TYR A 155 -6.21 7.41 3.02
N ALA A 156 -6.43 6.12 3.29
CA ALA A 156 -7.08 5.64 4.51
C ALA A 156 -6.47 6.20 5.80
N ALA A 157 -5.16 6.47 5.82
CA ALA A 157 -4.47 7.03 6.98
C ALA A 157 -4.89 8.46 7.34
N ILE A 158 -5.39 9.25 6.37
CA ILE A 158 -5.71 10.67 6.57
C ILE A 158 -7.16 11.04 6.21
N ILE A 159 -7.90 10.13 5.59
CA ILE A 159 -9.25 10.42 5.05
C ILE A 159 -10.23 10.89 6.11
N ALA A 160 -10.14 10.38 7.34
CA ALA A 160 -11.01 10.77 8.44
C ALA A 160 -10.85 12.26 8.82
N LYS A 161 -9.65 12.82 8.63
CA LYS A 161 -9.36 14.23 8.89
C LYS A 161 -9.47 15.09 7.62
N ARG A 162 -9.45 14.47 6.44
CA ARG A 162 -9.44 15.12 5.12
C ARG A 162 -10.49 14.48 4.19
N PRO A 163 -11.79 14.58 4.54
CA PRO A 163 -12.86 13.96 3.74
C PRO A 163 -13.01 14.57 2.33
N GLU A 164 -12.46 15.75 2.10
CA GLU A 164 -12.39 16.40 0.78
C GLU A 164 -11.62 15.55 -0.25
N LEU A 165 -10.75 14.63 0.16
CA LEU A 165 -10.07 13.70 -0.74
C LEU A 165 -11.05 12.76 -1.45
N CYS A 166 -12.24 12.49 -0.89
CA CYS A 166 -13.28 11.77 -1.62
C CYS A 166 -13.82 12.56 -2.81
N GLN A 167 -13.81 13.91 -2.74
CA GLN A 167 -14.19 14.77 -3.89
C GLN A 167 -13.11 14.71 -4.95
N MET A 168 -11.84 14.65 -4.55
CA MET A 168 -10.72 14.44 -5.46
C MET A 168 -10.86 13.10 -6.21
N ASP A 169 -11.26 12.02 -5.54
CA ASP A 169 -11.49 10.72 -6.17
C ASP A 169 -12.59 10.80 -7.25
N ALA A 170 -13.68 11.47 -6.98
CA ALA A 170 -14.75 11.70 -7.97
C ALA A 170 -14.26 12.53 -9.17
N ALA A 171 -13.47 13.57 -8.91
CA ALA A 171 -12.85 14.38 -9.96
C ALA A 171 -11.81 13.58 -10.76
N LEU A 172 -11.04 12.72 -10.12
CA LEU A 172 -10.09 11.83 -10.78
C LEU A 172 -10.78 10.85 -11.74
N LEU A 173 -11.88 10.25 -11.30
CA LEU A 173 -12.68 9.39 -12.15
C LEU A 173 -13.24 10.15 -13.36
N LYS A 174 -13.74 11.40 -13.17
CA LYS A 174 -14.18 12.26 -14.27
C LYS A 174 -13.05 12.55 -15.25
N GLU A 175 -11.84 12.82 -14.77
CA GLU A 175 -10.67 13.05 -15.63
C GLU A 175 -10.26 11.80 -16.42
N LEU A 176 -10.31 10.63 -15.82
CA LEU A 176 -9.91 9.37 -16.46
C LEU A 176 -10.99 8.79 -17.38
N PHE A 177 -12.24 8.81 -16.95
CA PHE A 177 -13.37 8.22 -17.70
C PHE A 177 -14.00 9.17 -18.71
N GLY A 178 -13.98 10.48 -18.41
CA GLY A 178 -14.56 11.53 -19.26
C GLY A 178 -16.00 11.93 -18.95
N GLU A 179 -16.65 11.24 -18.00
CA GLU A 179 -18.02 11.49 -17.58
C GLU A 179 -18.10 11.58 -16.05
N GLU A 180 -19.10 12.26 -15.53
CA GLU A 180 -19.32 12.32 -14.09
C GLU A 180 -19.88 11.00 -13.57
N LEU A 181 -19.27 10.50 -12.50
CA LEU A 181 -19.70 9.32 -11.78
C LEU A 181 -20.24 9.73 -10.41
N LYS A 182 -21.37 9.15 -10.01
CA LYS A 182 -21.97 9.36 -8.69
C LYS A 182 -21.45 8.31 -7.73
N GLN A 183 -20.92 8.73 -6.60
CA GLN A 183 -20.56 7.83 -5.52
C GLN A 183 -21.82 7.36 -4.79
N ILE A 184 -22.05 6.06 -4.71
CA ILE A 184 -23.22 5.44 -4.05
C ILE A 184 -22.85 4.64 -2.80
N ALA A 185 -21.57 4.31 -2.60
CA ALA A 185 -21.05 3.64 -1.42
C ALA A 185 -19.67 4.18 -1.06
N LYS A 186 -19.36 4.20 0.25
CA LYS A 186 -18.06 4.62 0.79
C LYS A 186 -17.49 3.55 1.74
N ILE A 187 -16.19 3.30 1.67
CA ILE A 187 -15.46 2.40 2.58
C ILE A 187 -15.67 2.80 4.05
N GLU A 188 -15.67 4.10 4.34
CA GLU A 188 -15.84 4.64 5.69
C GLU A 188 -17.20 4.30 6.33
N ASN A 189 -18.21 4.03 5.54
CA ASN A 189 -19.55 3.70 6.01
C ASN A 189 -19.75 2.20 6.25
N PHE A 190 -18.70 1.47 6.63
CA PHE A 190 -18.69 0.02 6.88
C PHE A 190 -19.10 -0.85 5.69
N GLN A 191 -19.14 -0.30 4.48
CA GLN A 191 -19.50 -1.04 3.26
C GLN A 191 -18.33 -1.77 2.61
N GLY A 192 -17.12 -1.66 3.18
CA GLY A 192 -15.92 -2.35 2.73
C GLY A 192 -15.38 -1.91 1.37
N MET A 193 -16.09 -1.03 0.62
CA MET A 193 -15.69 -0.56 -0.70
C MET A 193 -16.33 0.79 -1.05
N CYS A 194 -15.67 1.58 -1.91
CA CYS A 194 -16.30 2.72 -2.56
C CYS A 194 -16.87 2.27 -3.91
N VAL A 195 -18.10 2.69 -4.23
CA VAL A 195 -18.78 2.35 -5.49
C VAL A 195 -19.24 3.62 -6.19
N PHE A 196 -18.90 3.72 -7.46
CA PHE A 196 -19.28 4.82 -8.35
C PHE A 196 -20.07 4.28 -9.54
N VAL A 197 -21.09 5.00 -9.94
CA VAL A 197 -21.96 4.67 -11.09
C VAL A 197 -22.06 5.86 -12.04
N THR A 198 -22.30 5.59 -13.31
CA THR A 198 -22.66 6.65 -14.28
C THR A 198 -23.99 7.29 -13.85
N LYS A 199 -24.11 8.61 -14.11
CA LYS A 199 -25.36 9.34 -13.86
C LYS A 199 -26.41 8.96 -14.86
#